data_ba49da4123f21c52fd5b09f5d95e49d9
#
_entry.id   ba49da4123f21c52fd5b09f5d95e49d9
#
_cell.length_a   1.000
_cell.length_b   1.000
_cell.length_c   1.000
_cell.angle_alpha   90.00
_cell.angle_beta   90.00
_cell.angle_gamma   90.00
#
_symmetry.space_group_name_H-M   'P 1'
#
loop_
_entity.id
_entity.type
_entity.pdbx_description
1 polymer ?
#
loop_
_entity_poly.entity_id
_entity_poly.type
_entity_poly.pdbx_seq_one_letter_code
_entity_poly.pdbx_strand_id
1 'polypeptide(L)'
;MIKKIIIITLLTLSSHLSAKEILIVGTYDSFSSEWGPGPEIELKFEEICNCDVQYIATNQAGSLNSNIFKKGKDILLGVEVNDFNEEDSDYWERYDYGYFAFIFNKDKIENPPNSFEKLSSNNDLKIVVQDPRTSPVGLGLLRWMKKIYPDSFIENFKLINDQIITYTPGWSEAYGMFLDNKADLVLSYSTSPFYHHEYENDYKYEALIFEEGHLITEELILVNKDIKNFDLAKSFVDFLLTEDIQKIISSKNIMYPVDKNAMPEKMSQLKVPNKLEAREFDTEKLISEWLKASID
;
A
#
# COMPACT_ATOMS: atom_id res chain seq x y z
N MET A 1 -41.26 71.49 20.76
CA MET A 1 -41.38 70.14 20.19
C MET A 1 -39.95 69.65 19.80
N ILE A 2 -39.35 68.83 20.65
CA ILE A 2 -37.98 68.31 20.44
C ILE A 2 -38.05 66.91 19.75
N LYS A 3 -37.59 66.79 18.49
CA LYS A 3 -37.52 65.53 17.80
C LYS A 3 -36.31 64.74 18.36
N LYS A 4 -36.55 63.59 19.01
CA LYS A 4 -35.50 62.62 19.36
C LYS A 4 -35.14 61.87 18.13
N ILE A 5 -33.87 61.97 17.71
CA ILE A 5 -33.28 61.12 16.67
C ILE A 5 -32.75 59.87 17.37
N ILE A 6 -33.32 58.70 17.05
CA ILE A 6 -32.84 57.41 17.52
C ILE A 6 -31.80 56.93 16.45
N ILE A 7 -30.54 56.92 16.84
CA ILE A 7 -29.46 56.33 16.04
C ILE A 7 -29.46 54.82 16.34
N ILE A 8 -29.92 54.01 15.38
CA ILE A 8 -29.80 52.56 15.43
C ILE A 8 -28.39 52.19 14.88
N THR A 9 -27.51 51.83 15.79
CA THR A 9 -26.17 51.29 15.44
C THR A 9 -26.35 49.84 15.01
N LEU A 10 -26.32 49.55 13.70
CA LEU A 10 -26.24 48.19 13.17
C LEU A 10 -24.85 47.64 13.47
N LEU A 11 -24.73 46.76 14.45
CA LEU A 11 -23.57 45.91 14.64
C LEU A 11 -23.59 44.83 13.51
N THR A 12 -22.83 45.02 12.46
CA THR A 12 -22.55 44.00 11.50
C THR A 12 -21.59 43.01 12.14
N LEU A 13 -22.07 41.84 12.60
CA LEU A 13 -21.23 40.69 12.86
C LEU A 13 -20.69 40.22 11.50
N SER A 14 -19.48 40.65 11.15
CA SER A 14 -18.72 40.02 10.07
C SER A 14 -18.22 38.69 10.63
N SER A 15 -18.96 37.59 10.35
CA SER A 15 -18.41 36.25 10.45
C SER A 15 -17.29 36.15 9.38
N HIS A 16 -16.05 36.27 9.85
CA HIS A 16 -14.92 35.87 8.99
C HIS A 16 -15.07 34.34 8.73
N LEU A 17 -15.69 33.98 7.62
CA LEU A 17 -15.49 32.65 7.06
C LEU A 17 -14.01 32.60 6.67
N SER A 18 -13.16 32.10 7.57
CA SER A 18 -11.80 31.70 7.18
C SER A 18 -11.95 30.56 6.15
N ALA A 19 -11.35 30.72 4.98
CA ALA A 19 -11.29 29.60 4.04
C ALA A 19 -10.57 28.45 4.74
N LYS A 20 -11.11 27.25 4.61
CA LYS A 20 -10.45 26.04 5.14
C LYS A 20 -9.06 25.92 4.53
N GLU A 21 -8.10 25.53 5.33
CA GLU A 21 -6.77 25.17 4.81
C GLU A 21 -6.87 23.87 4.03
N ILE A 22 -6.22 23.79 2.89
CA ILE A 22 -6.21 22.60 2.04
C ILE A 22 -4.96 21.80 2.34
N LEU A 23 -5.13 20.49 2.58
CA LEU A 23 -4.05 19.51 2.72
C LEU A 23 -4.10 18.55 1.52
N ILE A 24 -3.08 18.62 0.66
CA ILE A 24 -3.01 17.79 -0.54
C ILE A 24 -2.19 16.53 -0.26
N VAL A 25 -2.86 15.37 -0.31
CA VAL A 25 -2.27 14.07 -0.04
C VAL A 25 -2.15 13.27 -1.33
N GLY A 26 -0.92 13.02 -1.77
CA GLY A 26 -0.64 12.10 -2.88
C GLY A 26 -0.66 10.66 -2.39
N THR A 27 -1.41 9.78 -3.05
CA THR A 27 -1.54 8.37 -2.66
C THR A 27 -1.83 7.47 -3.86
N TYR A 28 -2.06 6.19 -3.65
CA TYR A 28 -2.46 5.23 -4.69
C TYR A 28 -3.99 5.03 -4.71
N ASP A 29 -4.51 4.57 -5.87
CA ASP A 29 -5.95 4.49 -6.13
C ASP A 29 -6.71 3.68 -5.08
N SER A 30 -6.19 2.52 -4.66
CA SER A 30 -6.90 1.67 -3.71
C SER A 30 -7.04 2.30 -2.33
N PHE A 31 -6.10 3.14 -1.89
CA PHE A 31 -6.20 3.84 -0.60
C PHE A 31 -7.33 4.88 -0.60
N SER A 32 -7.45 5.67 -1.66
CA SER A 32 -8.42 6.76 -1.78
C SER A 32 -9.73 6.36 -2.47
N SER A 33 -9.86 5.09 -2.89
CA SER A 33 -11.11 4.58 -3.47
C SER A 33 -12.25 4.55 -2.45
N GLU A 34 -13.48 4.45 -2.95
CA GLU A 34 -14.69 4.41 -2.13
C GLU A 34 -14.70 3.28 -1.08
N TRP A 35 -14.03 2.17 -1.37
CA TRP A 35 -13.87 1.02 -0.48
C TRP A 35 -12.57 1.07 0.35
N GLY A 36 -11.64 1.95 0.00
CA GLY A 36 -10.37 2.15 0.72
C GLY A 36 -10.54 2.87 2.05
N PRO A 37 -9.46 3.04 2.82
CA PRO A 37 -9.49 3.74 4.11
C PRO A 37 -9.60 5.26 3.96
N GLY A 38 -9.15 5.83 2.84
CA GLY A 38 -9.00 7.27 2.63
C GLY A 38 -10.26 8.09 2.91
N PRO A 39 -11.44 7.78 2.34
CA PRO A 39 -12.65 8.59 2.54
C PRO A 39 -13.10 8.66 4.01
N GLU A 40 -12.94 7.59 4.77
CA GLU A 40 -13.30 7.60 6.19
C GLU A 40 -12.28 8.39 7.02
N ILE A 41 -10.98 8.29 6.67
CA ILE A 41 -9.91 9.05 7.33
C ILE A 41 -10.07 10.55 7.07
N GLU A 42 -10.32 10.95 5.81
CA GLU A 42 -10.61 12.32 5.40
C GLU A 42 -11.73 12.91 6.27
N LEU A 43 -12.89 12.24 6.29
CA LEU A 43 -14.05 12.71 7.03
C LEU A 43 -13.73 12.93 8.52
N LYS A 44 -13.07 11.96 9.15
CA LYS A 44 -12.72 12.04 10.58
C LYS A 44 -11.66 13.12 10.88
N PHE A 45 -10.70 13.31 10.00
CA PHE A 45 -9.68 14.34 10.20
C PHE A 45 -10.25 15.74 10.00
N GLU A 46 -11.08 15.93 8.98
CA GLU A 46 -11.75 17.22 8.72
C GLU A 46 -12.67 17.70 9.85
N GLU A 47 -13.24 16.78 10.64
CA GLU A 47 -14.01 17.11 11.82
C GLU A 47 -13.18 17.81 12.92
N ILE A 48 -11.86 17.56 12.95
CA ILE A 48 -10.98 18.08 14.01
C ILE A 48 -10.02 19.17 13.56
N CYS A 49 -9.62 19.20 12.27
CA CYS A 49 -8.61 20.12 11.77
C CYS A 49 -9.17 21.46 11.26
N ASN A 50 -10.48 21.56 10.98
CA ASN A 50 -11.07 22.68 10.24
C ASN A 50 -10.37 22.92 8.88
N CYS A 51 -9.92 21.85 8.23
CA CYS A 51 -9.23 21.84 6.95
C CYS A 51 -10.06 21.12 5.86
N ASP A 52 -9.52 21.02 4.66
CA ASP A 52 -10.05 20.29 3.50
C ASP A 52 -8.93 19.34 3.02
N VAL A 53 -9.11 18.03 3.17
CA VAL A 53 -8.16 17.01 2.73
C VAL A 53 -8.47 16.61 1.30
N GLN A 54 -7.50 16.70 0.41
CA GLN A 54 -7.67 16.36 -0.99
C GLN A 54 -6.70 15.25 -1.40
N TYR A 55 -7.23 14.07 -1.73
CA TYR A 55 -6.40 12.98 -2.28
C TYR A 55 -6.16 13.17 -3.77
N ILE A 56 -4.90 13.06 -4.16
CA ILE A 56 -4.46 12.96 -5.56
C ILE A 56 -3.88 11.57 -5.75
N ALA A 57 -4.64 10.72 -6.42
CA ALA A 57 -4.29 9.31 -6.59
C ALA A 57 -3.50 9.02 -7.87
N THR A 58 -2.74 7.91 -7.83
CA THR A 58 -2.11 7.31 -9.01
C THR A 58 -2.35 5.80 -9.02
N ASN A 59 -2.54 5.24 -10.21
CA ASN A 59 -2.57 3.79 -10.42
C ASN A 59 -1.16 3.15 -10.54
N GLN A 60 -0.11 3.97 -10.40
CA GLN A 60 1.29 3.56 -10.43
C GLN A 60 1.93 3.85 -9.07
N ALA A 61 1.59 3.05 -8.07
CA ALA A 61 2.06 3.24 -6.70
C ALA A 61 3.61 3.32 -6.59
N GLY A 62 4.35 2.61 -7.44
CA GLY A 62 5.81 2.71 -7.55
C GLY A 62 6.33 4.09 -7.99
N SER A 63 5.46 5.00 -8.45
CA SER A 63 5.84 6.37 -8.84
C SER A 63 5.57 7.43 -7.77
N LEU A 64 5.02 7.05 -6.60
CA LEU A 64 4.59 8.00 -5.56
C LEU A 64 5.71 8.98 -5.15
N ASN A 65 6.93 8.50 -4.95
CA ASN A 65 8.07 9.34 -4.58
C ASN A 65 8.81 9.96 -5.78
N SER A 66 8.25 9.86 -7.00
CA SER A 66 8.86 10.49 -8.17
C SER A 66 8.76 12.01 -8.11
N ASN A 67 9.77 12.71 -8.65
CA ASN A 67 9.80 14.18 -8.70
C ASN A 67 8.60 14.80 -9.44
N ILE A 68 7.98 14.04 -10.34
CA ILE A 68 6.81 14.49 -11.09
C ILE A 68 5.57 14.40 -10.21
N PHE A 69 5.37 13.24 -9.54
CA PHE A 69 4.15 13.01 -8.77
C PHE A 69 4.13 13.80 -7.46
N LYS A 70 5.27 13.87 -6.73
CA LYS A 70 5.33 14.59 -5.45
C LYS A 70 5.14 16.10 -5.55
N LYS A 71 5.33 16.68 -6.73
CA LYS A 71 5.21 18.13 -6.91
C LYS A 71 3.81 18.65 -6.58
N GLY A 72 3.74 19.65 -5.70
CA GLY A 72 2.50 20.32 -5.29
C GLY A 72 1.62 19.52 -4.34
N LYS A 73 2.17 18.49 -3.73
CA LYS A 73 1.51 17.73 -2.65
C LYS A 73 2.19 18.01 -1.33
N ASP A 74 1.41 18.06 -0.26
CA ASP A 74 1.93 18.30 1.08
C ASP A 74 2.43 17.00 1.70
N ILE A 75 1.73 15.91 1.42
CA ILE A 75 2.00 14.57 1.94
C ILE A 75 2.04 13.56 0.80
N LEU A 76 2.90 12.55 0.94
CA LEU A 76 2.86 11.30 0.18
C LEU A 76 2.52 10.16 1.13
N LEU A 77 1.50 9.38 0.81
CA LEU A 77 1.00 8.27 1.61
C LEU A 77 1.07 6.97 0.82
N GLY A 78 1.75 5.95 1.33
CA GLY A 78 1.93 4.66 0.68
C GLY A 78 3.26 4.51 -0.07
N VAL A 79 4.26 5.30 0.29
CA VAL A 79 5.61 5.13 -0.26
C VAL A 79 6.24 3.89 0.36
N GLU A 80 6.67 2.95 -0.47
CA GLU A 80 7.36 1.74 -0.02
C GLU A 80 8.75 2.08 0.53
N VAL A 81 9.11 1.52 1.67
CA VAL A 81 10.33 1.87 2.43
C VAL A 81 11.62 1.77 1.59
N ASN A 82 11.69 0.82 0.66
CA ASN A 82 12.86 0.67 -0.23
C ASN A 82 12.93 1.70 -1.37
N ASP A 83 11.89 2.51 -1.57
CA ASP A 83 11.82 3.57 -2.57
C ASP A 83 11.99 4.97 -1.94
N PHE A 84 12.35 5.02 -0.66
CA PHE A 84 12.48 6.23 0.12
C PHE A 84 13.94 6.51 0.52
N ASN A 85 14.33 7.79 0.42
CA ASN A 85 15.53 8.33 1.02
C ASN A 85 15.15 9.34 2.11
N GLU A 86 15.78 9.28 3.28
CA GLU A 86 15.53 10.21 4.39
C GLU A 86 15.75 11.68 4.01
N GLU A 87 16.57 11.94 2.98
CA GLU A 87 16.78 13.29 2.45
C GLU A 87 15.56 13.84 1.69
N ASP A 88 14.59 13.02 1.33
CA ASP A 88 13.40 13.43 0.55
C ASP A 88 12.30 14.04 1.41
N SER A 89 12.33 13.87 2.73
CA SER A 89 11.28 14.33 3.65
C SER A 89 11.88 14.94 4.92
N ASP A 90 11.19 15.93 5.49
CA ASP A 90 11.54 16.52 6.79
C ASP A 90 10.87 15.79 7.97
N TYR A 91 9.81 15.02 7.69
CA TYR A 91 9.11 14.21 8.67
C TYR A 91 8.42 13.02 8.00
N TRP A 92 8.63 11.82 8.51
CA TRP A 92 8.03 10.60 7.98
C TRP A 92 7.81 9.56 9.08
N GLU A 93 6.82 8.71 8.87
CA GLU A 93 6.51 7.60 9.76
C GLU A 93 6.08 6.36 8.96
N ARG A 94 6.24 5.18 9.54
CA ARG A 94 5.62 3.96 9.05
C ARG A 94 4.20 3.90 9.57
N TYR A 95 3.25 3.52 8.72
CA TYR A 95 1.86 3.42 9.16
C TYR A 95 1.26 2.01 9.02
N ASP A 96 1.81 1.18 8.17
CA ASP A 96 1.46 -0.24 8.06
C ASP A 96 2.62 -1.07 7.48
N TYR A 97 2.44 -2.40 7.48
CA TYR A 97 3.40 -3.32 6.91
C TYR A 97 2.74 -4.63 6.48
N GLY A 98 3.44 -5.39 5.63
CA GLY A 98 3.01 -6.71 5.18
C GLY A 98 4.20 -7.56 4.74
N TYR A 99 3.90 -8.75 4.22
CA TYR A 99 4.88 -9.64 3.62
C TYR A 99 4.40 -10.03 2.23
N PHE A 100 5.26 -9.93 1.23
CA PHE A 100 4.90 -10.41 -0.10
C PHE A 100 4.63 -11.91 -0.05
N ALA A 101 3.53 -12.34 -0.66
CA ALA A 101 3.14 -13.74 -0.71
C ALA A 101 2.29 -14.03 -1.95
N PHE A 102 2.30 -15.26 -2.42
CA PHE A 102 1.32 -15.73 -3.38
C PHE A 102 0.06 -16.17 -2.66
N ILE A 103 -1.10 -15.76 -3.17
CA ILE A 103 -2.41 -16.18 -2.67
C ILE A 103 -2.95 -17.27 -3.57
N PHE A 104 -3.59 -18.28 -2.98
CA PHE A 104 -4.16 -19.42 -3.67
C PHE A 104 -5.52 -19.80 -3.09
N ASN A 105 -6.28 -20.61 -3.85
CA ASN A 105 -7.50 -21.23 -3.38
C ASN A 105 -7.21 -22.67 -2.97
N LYS A 106 -7.33 -22.98 -1.66
CA LYS A 106 -7.05 -24.31 -1.11
C LYS A 106 -8.00 -25.41 -1.58
N ASP A 107 -9.20 -25.04 -2.08
CA ASP A 107 -10.12 -26.01 -2.65
C ASP A 107 -9.68 -26.49 -4.04
N LYS A 108 -8.71 -25.78 -4.66
CA LYS A 108 -8.15 -26.09 -5.99
C LYS A 108 -6.75 -26.68 -5.94
N ILE A 109 -5.95 -26.29 -4.95
CA ILE A 109 -4.55 -26.74 -4.82
C ILE A 109 -4.42 -27.52 -3.52
N GLU A 110 -4.49 -28.86 -3.63
CA GLU A 110 -4.41 -29.77 -2.49
C GLU A 110 -3.01 -29.77 -1.83
N ASN A 111 -1.96 -29.68 -2.63
CA ASN A 111 -0.57 -29.69 -2.17
C ASN A 111 0.12 -28.37 -2.59
N PRO A 112 -0.12 -27.26 -1.89
CA PRO A 112 0.46 -25.97 -2.26
C PRO A 112 1.99 -25.96 -2.06
N PRO A 113 2.77 -25.32 -2.98
CA PRO A 113 4.19 -25.18 -2.81
C PRO A 113 4.54 -24.31 -1.60
N ASN A 114 5.53 -24.71 -0.83
CA ASN A 114 6.01 -24.00 0.34
C ASN A 114 7.47 -23.50 0.20
N SER A 115 7.95 -23.38 -1.04
CA SER A 115 9.24 -22.79 -1.38
C SER A 115 9.23 -22.35 -2.85
N PHE A 116 10.14 -21.47 -3.24
CA PHE A 116 10.34 -21.11 -4.65
C PHE A 116 10.78 -22.32 -5.48
N GLU A 117 11.60 -23.21 -4.93
CA GLU A 117 12.02 -24.44 -5.61
C GLU A 117 10.82 -25.33 -5.95
N LYS A 118 9.91 -25.55 -4.97
CA LYS A 118 8.69 -26.34 -5.21
C LYS A 118 7.71 -25.63 -6.13
N LEU A 119 7.63 -24.29 -6.07
CA LEU A 119 6.82 -23.51 -6.99
C LEU A 119 7.33 -23.68 -8.42
N SER A 120 8.64 -23.49 -8.65
CA SER A 120 9.25 -23.62 -9.99
C SER A 120 9.19 -25.05 -10.56
N SER A 121 9.06 -26.05 -9.70
CA SER A 121 8.95 -27.46 -10.12
C SER A 121 7.51 -27.86 -10.48
N ASN A 122 6.51 -27.02 -10.23
CA ASN A 122 5.09 -27.30 -10.51
C ASN A 122 4.63 -26.49 -11.74
N ASN A 123 5.01 -26.96 -12.93
CA ASN A 123 4.78 -26.25 -14.20
C ASN A 123 3.30 -26.10 -14.61
N ASP A 124 2.36 -26.73 -13.90
CA ASP A 124 0.94 -26.64 -14.21
C ASP A 124 0.26 -25.41 -13.60
N LEU A 125 0.91 -24.75 -12.61
CA LEU A 125 0.35 -23.59 -11.94
C LEU A 125 0.48 -22.33 -12.80
N LYS A 126 -0.61 -21.61 -12.96
CA LYS A 126 -0.68 -20.31 -13.64
C LYS A 126 -0.57 -19.18 -12.61
N ILE A 127 0.40 -18.33 -12.79
CA ILE A 127 0.68 -17.21 -11.89
C ILE A 127 0.34 -15.89 -12.57
N VAL A 128 -0.33 -15.00 -11.89
CA VAL A 128 -0.46 -13.60 -12.29
C VAL A 128 0.34 -12.71 -11.31
N VAL A 129 1.14 -11.82 -11.86
CA VAL A 129 1.95 -10.85 -11.10
C VAL A 129 1.77 -9.45 -11.67
N GLN A 130 2.17 -8.45 -10.89
CA GLN A 130 2.19 -7.06 -11.35
C GLN A 130 3.51 -6.75 -12.06
N ASP A 131 3.47 -5.79 -13.00
CA ASP A 131 4.68 -5.30 -13.66
C ASP A 131 5.60 -4.59 -12.66
N PRO A 132 6.84 -5.04 -12.47
CA PRO A 132 7.76 -4.45 -11.50
C PRO A 132 8.18 -3.01 -11.82
N ARG A 133 7.89 -2.50 -13.02
CA ARG A 133 8.16 -1.13 -13.43
C ARG A 133 7.08 -0.14 -12.97
N THR A 134 5.89 -0.63 -12.64
CA THR A 134 4.72 0.20 -12.28
C THR A 134 4.16 -0.11 -10.90
N SER A 135 4.45 -1.30 -10.36
CA SER A 135 3.90 -1.77 -9.10
C SER A 135 4.99 -2.13 -8.08
N PRO A 136 4.92 -1.58 -6.86
CA PRO A 136 5.82 -1.99 -5.77
C PRO A 136 5.67 -3.46 -5.41
N VAL A 137 4.49 -4.07 -5.62
CA VAL A 137 4.27 -5.51 -5.38
C VAL A 137 5.07 -6.36 -6.38
N GLY A 138 5.01 -6.01 -7.67
CA GLY A 138 5.83 -6.67 -8.70
C GLY A 138 7.32 -6.50 -8.46
N LEU A 139 7.75 -5.29 -8.11
CA LEU A 139 9.15 -5.02 -7.74
C LEU A 139 9.54 -5.77 -6.45
N GLY A 140 8.61 -5.92 -5.52
CA GLY A 140 8.75 -6.69 -4.29
C GLY A 140 9.09 -8.17 -4.56
N LEU A 141 8.47 -8.79 -5.57
CA LEU A 141 8.83 -10.16 -5.99
C LEU A 141 10.28 -10.25 -6.44
N LEU A 142 10.74 -9.28 -7.24
CA LEU A 142 12.14 -9.29 -7.70
C LEU A 142 13.10 -9.14 -6.52
N ARG A 143 12.81 -8.22 -5.61
CA ARG A 143 13.59 -8.00 -4.38
C ARG A 143 13.59 -9.24 -3.49
N TRP A 144 12.43 -9.90 -3.33
CA TRP A 144 12.29 -11.12 -2.55
C TRP A 144 13.13 -12.27 -3.12
N MET A 145 13.00 -12.53 -4.42
CA MET A 145 13.80 -13.56 -5.08
C MET A 145 15.30 -13.21 -5.09
N LYS A 146 15.67 -11.95 -5.31
CA LYS A 146 17.08 -11.50 -5.26
C LYS A 146 17.68 -11.66 -3.86
N LYS A 147 16.87 -11.50 -2.83
CA LYS A 147 17.29 -11.75 -1.43
C LYS A 147 17.62 -13.21 -1.18
N ILE A 148 16.82 -14.13 -1.73
CA ILE A 148 16.98 -15.57 -1.56
C ILE A 148 18.08 -16.11 -2.50
N TYR A 149 18.15 -15.61 -3.72
CA TYR A 149 19.05 -16.05 -4.77
C TYR A 149 19.98 -14.92 -5.24
N PRO A 150 20.88 -14.39 -4.40
CA PRO A 150 21.67 -13.20 -4.72
C PRO A 150 22.56 -13.38 -5.97
N ASP A 151 23.12 -14.59 -6.17
CA ASP A 151 24.05 -14.90 -7.25
C ASP A 151 23.39 -15.62 -8.46
N SER A 152 22.21 -16.19 -8.26
CA SER A 152 21.50 -17.00 -9.27
C SER A 152 20.06 -16.51 -9.51
N PHE A 153 19.83 -15.20 -9.33
CA PHE A 153 18.49 -14.60 -9.47
C PHE A 153 17.89 -14.83 -10.86
N ILE A 154 18.66 -14.58 -11.92
CA ILE A 154 18.18 -14.70 -13.31
C ILE A 154 17.75 -16.14 -13.61
N GLU A 155 18.57 -17.12 -13.24
CA GLU A 155 18.30 -18.53 -13.47
C GLU A 155 17.04 -18.98 -12.72
N ASN A 156 16.92 -18.61 -11.43
CA ASN A 156 15.75 -18.99 -10.63
C ASN A 156 14.48 -18.23 -11.04
N PHE A 157 14.60 -16.99 -11.48
CA PHE A 157 13.45 -16.24 -11.98
C PHE A 157 12.90 -16.82 -13.27
N LYS A 158 13.77 -17.24 -14.21
CA LYS A 158 13.35 -17.93 -15.45
C LYS A 158 12.45 -19.13 -15.16
N LEU A 159 12.75 -19.91 -14.13
CA LEU A 159 11.98 -21.12 -13.78
C LEU A 159 10.54 -20.80 -13.37
N ILE A 160 10.28 -19.65 -12.74
CA ILE A 160 8.91 -19.24 -12.41
C ILE A 160 8.27 -18.38 -13.50
N ASN A 161 9.08 -17.73 -14.36
CA ASN A 161 8.60 -16.87 -15.43
C ASN A 161 7.73 -17.63 -16.43
N ASP A 162 8.06 -18.89 -16.71
CA ASP A 162 7.28 -19.75 -17.61
C ASP A 162 5.85 -20.03 -17.10
N GLN A 163 5.63 -19.88 -15.80
CA GLN A 163 4.32 -20.02 -15.17
C GLN A 163 3.56 -18.69 -15.11
N ILE A 164 4.24 -17.55 -15.31
CA ILE A 164 3.62 -16.22 -15.28
C ILE A 164 2.85 -15.97 -16.56
N ILE A 165 1.54 -16.01 -16.49
CA ILE A 165 0.67 -15.86 -17.66
C ILE A 165 0.55 -14.41 -18.14
N THR A 166 0.76 -13.44 -17.24
CA THR A 166 0.74 -12.01 -17.57
C THR A 166 1.32 -11.15 -16.43
N TYR A 167 1.79 -9.96 -16.83
CA TYR A 167 2.17 -8.88 -15.93
C TYR A 167 1.11 -7.77 -16.02
N THR A 168 0.41 -7.50 -14.92
CA THR A 168 -0.64 -6.47 -14.89
C THR A 168 -0.07 -5.09 -14.48
N PRO A 169 -0.72 -3.98 -14.87
CA PRO A 169 -0.28 -2.65 -14.46
C PRO A 169 -0.26 -2.43 -12.94
N GLY A 170 -1.22 -3.02 -12.22
CA GLY A 170 -1.41 -2.84 -10.78
C GLY A 170 -1.97 -4.06 -10.07
N TRP A 171 -2.16 -3.89 -8.76
CA TRP A 171 -2.61 -4.96 -7.88
C TRP A 171 -4.07 -5.39 -8.17
N SER A 172 -4.97 -4.44 -8.37
CA SER A 172 -6.40 -4.71 -8.55
C SER A 172 -6.69 -5.59 -9.77
N GLU A 173 -5.99 -5.36 -10.88
CA GLU A 173 -6.15 -6.17 -12.08
C GLU A 173 -5.65 -7.60 -11.88
N ALA A 174 -4.49 -7.75 -11.21
CA ALA A 174 -3.93 -9.08 -10.91
C ALA A 174 -4.88 -9.88 -10.00
N TYR A 175 -5.34 -9.25 -8.92
CA TYR A 175 -6.22 -9.90 -7.96
C TYR A 175 -7.58 -10.24 -8.57
N GLY A 176 -8.13 -9.36 -9.40
CA GLY A 176 -9.36 -9.61 -10.16
C GLY A 176 -9.23 -10.81 -11.10
N MET A 177 -8.10 -10.94 -11.82
CA MET A 177 -7.85 -12.13 -12.67
C MET A 177 -7.81 -13.42 -11.87
N PHE A 178 -7.23 -13.41 -10.68
CA PHE A 178 -7.20 -14.57 -9.79
C PHE A 178 -8.61 -14.94 -9.29
N LEU A 179 -9.41 -13.97 -8.86
CA LEU A 179 -10.80 -14.19 -8.42
C LEU A 179 -11.68 -14.70 -9.55
N ASP A 180 -11.44 -14.24 -10.80
CA ASP A 180 -12.08 -14.73 -12.02
C ASP A 180 -11.62 -16.14 -12.44
N ASN A 181 -10.73 -16.79 -11.67
CA ASN A 181 -10.14 -18.10 -11.96
C ASN A 181 -9.33 -18.16 -13.26
N LYS A 182 -8.74 -17.04 -13.68
CA LYS A 182 -7.82 -16.98 -14.84
C LYS A 182 -6.40 -17.41 -14.47
N ALA A 183 -6.05 -17.34 -13.18
CA ALA A 183 -4.79 -17.79 -12.61
C ALA A 183 -5.03 -18.62 -11.34
N ASP A 184 -4.09 -19.49 -11.01
CA ASP A 184 -4.13 -20.33 -9.81
C ASP A 184 -3.50 -19.63 -8.62
N LEU A 185 -2.52 -18.77 -8.90
CA LEU A 185 -1.80 -17.96 -7.91
C LEU A 185 -1.80 -16.49 -8.33
N VAL A 186 -1.89 -15.61 -7.35
CA VAL A 186 -1.67 -14.16 -7.52
C VAL A 186 -0.63 -13.68 -6.52
N LEU A 187 0.33 -12.87 -6.99
CA LEU A 187 1.24 -12.17 -6.10
C LEU A 187 0.48 -11.08 -5.35
N SER A 188 0.60 -11.07 -4.03
CA SER A 188 -0.05 -10.12 -3.14
C SER A 188 0.68 -10.06 -1.79
N TYR A 189 -0.06 -9.92 -0.70
CA TYR A 189 0.45 -9.88 0.67
C TYR A 189 -0.09 -11.06 1.49
N SER A 190 0.67 -11.52 2.48
CA SER A 190 0.24 -12.57 3.40
C SER A 190 -1.05 -12.24 4.16
N THR A 191 -1.41 -10.96 4.21
CA THR A 191 -2.63 -10.43 4.83
C THR A 191 -3.86 -10.48 3.92
N SER A 192 -3.70 -10.64 2.61
CA SER A 192 -4.83 -10.60 1.66
C SER A 192 -5.98 -11.56 1.97
N PRO A 193 -5.77 -12.78 2.53
CA PRO A 193 -6.86 -13.65 2.93
C PRO A 193 -7.81 -13.04 3.96
N PHE A 194 -7.35 -12.07 4.76
CA PHE A 194 -8.18 -11.38 5.75
C PHE A 194 -9.44 -10.76 5.15
N TYR A 195 -9.33 -10.14 3.95
CA TYR A 195 -10.48 -9.57 3.27
C TYR A 195 -11.63 -10.60 3.12
N HIS A 196 -11.30 -11.76 2.60
CA HIS A 196 -12.27 -12.83 2.38
C HIS A 196 -12.82 -13.40 3.70
N HIS A 197 -11.94 -13.56 4.71
CA HIS A 197 -12.34 -14.04 6.03
C HIS A 197 -13.27 -13.06 6.73
N GLU A 198 -13.00 -11.75 6.63
CA GLU A 198 -13.72 -10.72 7.36
C GLU A 198 -15.05 -10.35 6.69
N TYR A 199 -15.01 -10.06 5.39
CA TYR A 199 -16.15 -9.46 4.68
C TYR A 199 -17.00 -10.47 3.93
N GLU A 200 -16.44 -11.61 3.53
CA GLU A 200 -17.14 -12.62 2.75
C GLU A 200 -17.43 -13.91 3.54
N ASN A 201 -16.85 -14.06 4.74
CA ASN A 201 -16.86 -15.29 5.52
C ASN A 201 -16.39 -16.51 4.70
N ASP A 202 -15.43 -16.27 3.79
CA ASP A 202 -14.87 -17.26 2.88
C ASP A 202 -13.41 -17.54 3.26
N TYR A 203 -13.15 -18.78 3.67
CA TYR A 203 -11.85 -19.23 4.19
C TYR A 203 -11.07 -20.09 3.18
N LYS A 204 -11.48 -20.10 1.92
CA LYS A 204 -10.80 -20.90 0.88
C LYS A 204 -9.51 -20.26 0.37
N TYR A 205 -9.35 -18.93 0.55
CA TYR A 205 -8.16 -18.22 0.14
C TYR A 205 -7.12 -18.21 1.26
N GLU A 206 -5.91 -18.63 0.94
CA GLU A 206 -4.77 -18.66 1.87
C GLU A 206 -3.51 -18.09 1.19
N ALA A 207 -2.55 -17.65 2.00
CA ALA A 207 -1.23 -17.27 1.52
C ALA A 207 -0.30 -18.51 1.52
N LEU A 208 0.46 -18.70 0.45
CA LEU A 208 1.59 -19.61 0.45
C LEU A 208 2.64 -19.10 1.45
N ILE A 209 3.03 -19.92 2.39
CA ILE A 209 4.08 -19.58 3.36
C ILE A 209 5.33 -20.39 3.00
N PHE A 210 6.36 -19.69 2.52
CA PHE A 210 7.59 -20.29 2.06
C PHE A 210 8.61 -20.49 3.20
N GLU A 211 9.30 -21.61 3.16
CA GLU A 211 10.31 -21.99 4.15
C GLU A 211 11.50 -21.05 4.16
N GLU A 212 11.84 -20.44 3.01
CA GLU A 212 12.92 -19.45 2.86
C GLU A 212 12.61 -18.13 3.59
N GLY A 213 11.36 -17.91 4.00
CA GLY A 213 10.87 -16.67 4.56
C GLY A 213 10.35 -15.70 3.49
N HIS A 214 9.75 -14.61 3.95
CA HIS A 214 9.08 -13.61 3.10
C HIS A 214 9.67 -12.23 3.31
N LEU A 215 9.90 -11.52 2.22
CA LEU A 215 10.35 -10.14 2.29
C LEU A 215 9.25 -9.28 2.89
N ILE A 216 9.61 -8.51 3.91
CA ILE A 216 8.72 -7.50 4.47
C ILE A 216 8.63 -6.31 3.52
N THR A 217 7.46 -5.70 3.46
CA THR A 217 7.23 -4.35 2.92
C THR A 217 6.64 -3.48 4.02
N GLU A 218 7.07 -2.24 4.09
CA GLU A 218 6.57 -1.22 5.02
C GLU A 218 6.16 0.00 4.21
N GLU A 219 4.96 0.50 4.46
CA GLU A 219 4.47 1.71 3.80
C GLU A 219 4.69 2.94 4.69
N LEU A 220 5.16 4.00 4.06
CA LEU A 220 5.51 5.26 4.72
C LEU A 220 4.51 6.35 4.37
N ILE A 221 4.32 7.24 5.33
CA ILE A 221 3.75 8.55 5.11
C ILE A 221 4.86 9.58 5.23
N LEU A 222 5.02 10.41 4.20
CA LEU A 222 6.08 11.40 4.10
C LEU A 222 5.48 12.80 4.03
N VAL A 223 5.99 13.72 4.82
CA VAL A 223 5.72 15.15 4.68
C VAL A 223 6.74 15.73 3.69
N ASN A 224 6.27 16.28 2.57
CA ASN A 224 7.15 16.87 1.57
C ASN A 224 7.88 18.09 2.11
N LYS A 225 9.08 18.36 1.57
CA LYS A 225 9.84 19.59 1.88
C LYS A 225 9.13 20.82 1.30
N ASP A 226 9.40 21.95 1.92
CA ASP A 226 8.95 23.27 1.45
C ASP A 226 7.42 23.45 1.40
N ILE A 227 6.68 22.70 2.23
CA ILE A 227 5.22 22.86 2.35
C ILE A 227 4.87 24.11 3.19
N LYS A 228 3.66 24.65 2.95
CA LYS A 228 3.24 25.90 3.61
C LYS A 228 2.83 25.71 5.06
N ASN A 229 2.19 24.56 5.36
CA ASN A 229 1.65 24.28 6.69
C ASN A 229 2.16 22.93 7.19
N PHE A 230 3.38 22.95 7.73
CA PHE A 230 4.01 21.76 8.29
C PHE A 230 3.24 21.21 9.50
N ASP A 231 2.68 22.09 10.34
CA ASP A 231 1.96 21.66 11.55
C ASP A 231 0.68 20.90 11.20
N LEU A 232 -0.07 21.34 10.18
CA LEU A 232 -1.25 20.62 9.69
C LEU A 232 -0.86 19.24 9.10
N ALA A 233 0.17 19.21 8.28
CA ALA A 233 0.65 17.94 7.70
C ALA A 233 1.13 16.98 8.78
N LYS A 234 1.89 17.46 9.75
CA LYS A 234 2.32 16.65 10.90
C LYS A 234 1.14 16.16 11.73
N SER A 235 0.14 17.01 11.97
CA SER A 235 -1.08 16.59 12.68
C SER A 235 -1.82 15.47 11.95
N PHE A 236 -1.84 15.48 10.62
CA PHE A 236 -2.43 14.40 9.84
C PHE A 236 -1.63 13.10 9.97
N VAL A 237 -0.29 13.17 9.95
CA VAL A 237 0.57 12.00 10.20
C VAL A 237 0.31 11.42 11.59
N ASP A 238 0.33 12.28 12.64
CA ASP A 238 0.07 11.86 14.03
C ASP A 238 -1.33 11.24 14.17
N PHE A 239 -2.32 11.77 13.45
CA PHE A 239 -3.69 11.25 13.44
C PHE A 239 -3.76 9.85 12.82
N LEU A 240 -3.04 9.60 11.72
CA LEU A 240 -2.99 8.27 11.08
C LEU A 240 -2.41 7.19 12.00
N LEU A 241 -1.57 7.57 12.96
CA LEU A 241 -0.96 6.64 13.92
C LEU A 241 -1.81 6.39 15.17
N THR A 242 -2.95 7.07 15.32
CA THR A 242 -3.86 6.79 16.44
C THR A 242 -4.50 5.41 16.31
N GLU A 243 -4.79 4.73 17.43
CA GLU A 243 -5.34 3.37 17.45
C GLU A 243 -6.62 3.24 16.59
N ASP A 244 -7.53 4.22 16.69
CA ASP A 244 -8.80 4.17 15.95
C ASP A 244 -8.59 4.25 14.43
N ILE A 245 -7.65 5.08 13.98
CA ILE A 245 -7.35 5.21 12.55
C ILE A 245 -6.54 4.01 12.06
N GLN A 246 -5.62 3.50 12.87
CA GLN A 246 -4.90 2.27 12.57
C GLN A 246 -5.85 1.07 12.41
N LYS A 247 -6.97 1.00 13.14
CA LYS A 247 -8.03 0.00 12.92
C LYS A 247 -8.69 0.15 11.56
N ILE A 248 -8.95 1.38 11.11
CA ILE A 248 -9.51 1.65 9.78
C ILE A 248 -8.51 1.22 8.69
N ILE A 249 -7.25 1.64 8.83
CA ILE A 249 -6.18 1.30 7.89
C ILE A 249 -6.05 -0.22 7.79
N SER A 250 -5.83 -0.92 8.89
CA SER A 250 -5.62 -2.37 8.87
C SER A 250 -6.80 -3.14 8.29
N SER A 251 -8.03 -2.68 8.56
CA SER A 251 -9.25 -3.34 8.06
C SER A 251 -9.50 -3.08 6.58
N LYS A 252 -9.19 -1.89 6.05
CA LYS A 252 -9.52 -1.51 4.68
C LYS A 252 -8.32 -1.55 3.72
N ASN A 253 -7.10 -1.26 4.20
CA ASN A 253 -5.87 -1.42 3.42
C ASN A 253 -5.36 -2.87 3.44
N ILE A 254 -5.91 -3.70 4.35
CA ILE A 254 -5.58 -5.13 4.45
C ILE A 254 -4.08 -5.36 4.74
N MET A 255 -3.50 -4.47 5.54
CA MET A 255 -2.10 -4.54 5.98
C MET A 255 -2.03 -4.63 7.51
N TYR A 256 -0.94 -5.17 8.04
CA TYR A 256 -0.72 -5.17 9.48
C TYR A 256 -0.52 -3.75 10.00
N PRO A 257 -1.23 -3.32 11.05
CA PRO A 257 -1.05 -2.00 11.64
C PRO A 257 0.28 -1.92 12.40
N VAL A 258 0.90 -0.74 12.45
CA VAL A 258 2.08 -0.51 13.30
C VAL A 258 1.70 -0.50 14.79
N ASP A 259 0.48 -0.06 15.14
CA ASP A 259 -0.07 -0.24 16.48
C ASP A 259 -0.69 -1.62 16.62
N LYS A 260 -0.06 -2.47 17.43
CA LYS A 260 -0.53 -3.84 17.69
C LYS A 260 -1.92 -3.91 18.33
N ASN A 261 -2.36 -2.86 19.03
CA ASN A 261 -3.71 -2.80 19.62
C ASN A 261 -4.80 -2.61 18.54
N ALA A 262 -4.42 -2.14 17.37
CA ALA A 262 -5.31 -1.97 16.23
C ALA A 262 -5.43 -3.23 15.35
N MET A 263 -4.79 -4.35 15.73
CA MET A 263 -4.80 -5.59 14.96
C MET A 263 -6.20 -6.22 14.94
N PRO A 264 -6.86 -6.38 13.77
CA PRO A 264 -8.13 -7.11 13.68
C PRO A 264 -8.00 -8.57 14.12
N GLU A 265 -9.01 -9.09 14.82
CA GLU A 265 -8.99 -10.45 15.37
C GLU A 265 -8.71 -11.50 14.30
N LYS A 266 -9.44 -11.50 13.18
CA LYS A 266 -9.24 -12.48 12.10
C LYS A 266 -7.89 -12.31 11.39
N MET A 267 -7.34 -11.09 11.32
CA MET A 267 -6.01 -10.85 10.79
C MET A 267 -4.93 -11.46 11.70
N SER A 268 -5.11 -11.38 13.02
CA SER A 268 -4.20 -11.99 13.99
C SER A 268 -4.15 -13.53 13.92
N GLN A 269 -5.15 -14.16 13.30
CA GLN A 269 -5.22 -15.62 13.10
C GLN A 269 -4.50 -16.09 11.81
N LEU A 270 -4.10 -15.18 10.94
CA LEU A 270 -3.36 -15.52 9.74
C LEU A 270 -1.96 -16.08 10.09
N LYS A 271 -1.46 -16.97 9.23
CA LYS A 271 -0.09 -17.46 9.35
C LYS A 271 0.89 -16.33 9.03
N VAL A 272 1.71 -15.96 10.00
CA VAL A 272 2.77 -14.97 9.81
C VAL A 272 4.03 -15.68 9.30
N PRO A 273 4.59 -15.27 8.16
CA PRO A 273 5.79 -15.89 7.62
C PRO A 273 7.05 -15.52 8.43
N ASN A 274 8.12 -16.30 8.24
CA ASN A 274 9.43 -15.89 8.69
C ASN A 274 9.86 -14.63 7.95
N LYS A 275 10.25 -13.58 8.69
CA LYS A 275 10.63 -12.30 8.14
C LYS A 275 11.99 -12.35 7.46
N LEU A 276 12.05 -11.88 6.21
CA LEU A 276 13.28 -11.44 5.56
C LEU A 276 13.31 -9.92 5.58
N GLU A 277 14.41 -9.37 6.11
CA GLU A 277 14.60 -7.91 6.11
C GLU A 277 14.82 -7.41 4.70
N ALA A 278 14.20 -6.27 4.39
CA ALA A 278 14.52 -5.50 3.21
C ALA A 278 16.01 -5.09 3.23
N ARG A 279 16.59 -4.93 2.05
CA ARG A 279 17.93 -4.38 1.86
C ARG A 279 17.84 -3.33 0.78
N GLU A 280 18.80 -2.45 0.75
CA GLU A 280 19.00 -1.59 -0.40
C GLU A 280 19.27 -2.45 -1.64
N PHE A 281 18.42 -2.28 -2.65
CA PHE A 281 18.58 -2.90 -3.96
C PHE A 281 18.76 -1.81 -5.00
N ASP A 282 19.69 -2.01 -5.89
CA ASP A 282 19.76 -1.22 -7.12
C ASP A 282 18.57 -1.60 -8.02
N THR A 283 17.53 -0.78 -7.96
CA THR A 283 16.26 -1.03 -8.66
C THR A 283 16.43 -1.08 -10.17
N GLU A 284 17.26 -0.19 -10.75
CA GLU A 284 17.50 -0.18 -12.21
C GLU A 284 18.21 -1.46 -12.67
N LYS A 285 19.22 -1.88 -11.92
CA LYS A 285 19.92 -3.13 -12.18
C LYS A 285 18.98 -4.33 -12.04
N LEU A 286 18.16 -4.36 -11.00
CA LEU A 286 17.22 -5.45 -10.74
C LEU A 286 16.18 -5.59 -11.86
N ILE A 287 15.62 -4.46 -12.33
CA ILE A 287 14.71 -4.45 -13.49
C ILE A 287 15.44 -4.91 -14.77
N SER A 288 16.70 -4.49 -14.97
CA SER A 288 17.49 -4.95 -16.10
C SER A 288 17.77 -6.47 -16.06
N GLU A 289 18.06 -7.03 -14.88
CA GLU A 289 18.22 -8.48 -14.68
C GLU A 289 16.90 -9.24 -14.93
N TRP A 290 15.77 -8.70 -14.43
CA TRP A 290 14.45 -9.26 -14.69
C TRP A 290 14.09 -9.27 -16.17
N LEU A 291 14.32 -8.20 -16.91
CA LEU A 291 14.07 -8.15 -18.35
C LEU A 291 14.85 -9.24 -19.11
N LYS A 292 16.10 -9.50 -18.72
CA LYS A 292 16.88 -10.59 -19.30
C LYS A 292 16.30 -11.97 -18.98
N ALA A 293 15.75 -12.12 -17.77
CA ALA A 293 15.13 -13.37 -17.35
C ALA A 293 13.75 -13.62 -17.99
N SER A 294 13.06 -12.57 -18.44
CA SER A 294 11.69 -12.65 -18.97
C SER A 294 11.61 -12.76 -20.51
N ILE A 295 12.70 -12.50 -21.23
CA ILE A 295 12.71 -12.43 -22.71
C ILE A 295 13.28 -13.71 -23.34
N ASP A 296 14.10 -14.47 -22.64
CA ASP A 296 14.72 -15.73 -23.10
C ASP A 296 13.94 -16.97 -22.64
#